data_f4d02810c4fb7f9eb231a2612b7db34d
#
_entry.id   f4d02810c4fb7f9eb231a2612b7db34d
#
_cell.length_a   1.000
_cell.length_b   1.000
_cell.length_c   1.000
_cell.angle_alpha   90.00
_cell.angle_beta   90.00
_cell.angle_gamma   90.00
#
_symmetry.space_group_name_H-M   'P 1'
#
loop_
_entity.id
_entity.type
_entity.pdbx_description
1 polymer ?
#
loop_
_entity_poly.entity_id
_entity_poly.type
_entity_poly.pdbx_seq_one_letter_code
_entity_poly.pdbx_strand_id
1 'polypeptide(L)'
;MSVIINTVNTKKDFKLFARFANKLYKGNRYYVPSMPFDDLNTFDKDKNGAFEFSEAEFYLAYKDGKLAGRVAAIVNHKANEAWGVKQVRFGWIDFIDDIEVSEALLNAVIAFGKARGMSQIVGPLGFTDFDPEGMLVEGFDRLSTMALIYNHPYYPEHLKKLGYYKETGWVEYRITIPEQLPERHIKLAELVKERYNLKVLKKTKA
;
A
#
# COMPACT_ATOMS: atom_id res chain seq x y z
N MET A 1 -17.70 -18.93 14.14
CA MET A 1 -17.52 -17.88 15.18
C MET A 1 -17.36 -16.54 14.49
N SER A 2 -17.88 -15.43 15.02
CA SER A 2 -17.91 -14.14 14.32
C SER A 2 -16.54 -13.43 14.36
N VAL A 3 -16.18 -12.76 13.26
CA VAL A 3 -15.04 -11.85 13.22
C VAL A 3 -15.42 -10.54 13.93
N ILE A 4 -14.54 -10.06 14.79
CA ILE A 4 -14.71 -8.80 15.52
C ILE A 4 -13.75 -7.76 14.94
N ILE A 5 -14.28 -6.61 14.55
CA ILE A 5 -13.48 -5.47 14.07
C ILE A 5 -13.34 -4.44 15.20
N ASN A 6 -12.09 -4.10 15.50
CA ASN A 6 -11.75 -3.07 16.46
C ASN A 6 -11.07 -1.90 15.78
N THR A 7 -11.54 -0.68 16.09
CA THR A 7 -10.86 0.54 15.65
C THR A 7 -9.57 0.74 16.44
N VAL A 8 -8.51 1.12 15.76
CA VAL A 8 -7.19 1.40 16.33
C VAL A 8 -7.18 2.80 16.95
N ASN A 9 -7.16 2.89 18.26
CA ASN A 9 -7.28 4.15 18.98
C ASN A 9 -6.11 4.45 19.92
N THR A 10 -5.34 3.41 20.32
CA THR A 10 -4.27 3.57 21.29
C THR A 10 -2.89 3.36 20.64
N LYS A 11 -1.84 3.91 21.26
CA LYS A 11 -0.45 3.65 20.84
C LYS A 11 -0.12 2.15 20.79
N LYS A 12 -0.76 1.35 21.65
CA LYS A 12 -0.60 -0.12 21.65
C LYS A 12 -1.21 -0.73 20.39
N ASP A 13 -2.41 -0.29 20.01
CA ASP A 13 -3.11 -0.79 18.84
C ASP A 13 -2.37 -0.41 17.55
N PHE A 14 -1.86 0.83 17.44
CA PHE A 14 -1.01 1.24 16.32
C PHE A 14 0.25 0.39 16.20
N LYS A 15 0.88 0.00 17.31
CA LYS A 15 2.02 -0.94 17.28
C LYS A 15 1.61 -2.34 16.82
N LEU A 16 0.41 -2.82 17.18
CA LEU A 16 -0.11 -4.10 16.69
C LEU A 16 -0.39 -4.00 15.19
N PHE A 17 -1.01 -2.92 14.75
CA PHE A 17 -1.31 -2.65 13.35
C PHE A 17 -0.03 -2.63 12.50
N ALA A 18 0.97 -1.82 12.84
CA ALA A 18 2.23 -1.72 12.12
C ALA A 18 3.00 -3.05 12.04
N ARG A 19 2.94 -3.87 13.10
CA ARG A 19 3.70 -5.13 13.16
C ARG A 19 2.97 -6.34 12.58
N PHE A 20 1.71 -6.21 12.23
CA PHE A 20 0.88 -7.35 11.84
C PHE A 20 1.43 -8.05 10.58
N ALA A 21 1.74 -7.31 9.51
CA ALA A 21 2.28 -7.85 8.28
C ALA A 21 3.60 -8.61 8.52
N ASN A 22 4.53 -8.00 9.26
CA ASN A 22 5.81 -8.64 9.60
C ASN A 22 5.63 -9.96 10.39
N LYS A 23 4.55 -10.04 11.18
CA LYS A 23 4.19 -11.29 11.88
C LYS A 23 3.54 -12.31 10.96
N LEU A 24 2.64 -11.87 10.09
CA LEU A 24 1.91 -12.71 9.13
C LEU A 24 2.86 -13.39 8.14
N TYR A 25 3.84 -12.63 7.62
CA TYR A 25 4.82 -13.11 6.64
C TYR A 25 6.09 -13.67 7.26
N LYS A 26 6.14 -13.86 8.57
CA LYS A 26 7.33 -14.38 9.27
C LYS A 26 7.77 -15.72 8.68
N GLY A 27 9.04 -15.78 8.23
CA GLY A 27 9.63 -16.96 7.60
C GLY A 27 9.43 -17.04 6.08
N ASN A 28 8.68 -16.12 5.48
CA ASN A 28 8.61 -16.01 4.03
C ASN A 28 9.88 -15.34 3.49
N ARG A 29 10.64 -16.05 2.66
CA ARG A 29 11.93 -15.60 2.11
C ARG A 29 11.79 -14.49 1.05
N TYR A 30 10.61 -14.26 0.54
CA TYR A 30 10.35 -13.29 -0.52
C TYR A 30 9.74 -11.99 -0.01
N TYR A 31 9.29 -11.98 1.24
CA TYR A 31 8.75 -10.80 1.89
C TYR A 31 9.88 -9.92 2.46
N VAL A 32 9.88 -8.63 2.12
CA VAL A 32 10.75 -7.62 2.72
C VAL A 32 9.97 -6.93 3.82
N PRO A 33 10.35 -7.09 5.10
CA PRO A 33 9.64 -6.47 6.21
C PRO A 33 9.68 -4.95 6.14
N SER A 34 8.52 -4.30 6.38
CA SER A 34 8.50 -2.86 6.62
C SER A 34 9.21 -2.50 7.93
N MET A 35 9.68 -1.26 8.03
CA MET A 35 10.19 -0.72 9.28
C MET A 35 9.02 -0.16 10.12
N PRO A 36 8.67 -0.80 11.25
CA PRO A 36 7.49 -0.37 12.04
C PRO A 36 7.55 1.08 12.52
N PHE A 37 8.74 1.66 12.60
CA PHE A 37 8.92 3.07 12.97
C PHE A 37 8.40 4.00 11.87
N ASP A 38 8.69 3.70 10.60
CA ASP A 38 8.23 4.50 9.46
C ASP A 38 6.72 4.36 9.30
N ASP A 39 6.20 3.13 9.42
CA ASP A 39 4.75 2.89 9.42
C ASP A 39 4.05 3.72 10.51
N LEU A 40 4.58 3.73 11.74
CA LEU A 40 4.00 4.48 12.85
C LEU A 40 4.02 6.00 12.60
N ASN A 41 5.03 6.54 11.91
CA ASN A 41 5.05 7.95 11.52
C ASN A 41 4.00 8.25 10.43
N THR A 42 3.81 7.32 9.49
CA THR A 42 2.80 7.43 8.44
C THR A 42 1.37 7.46 9.02
N PHE A 43 1.12 6.72 10.10
CA PHE A 43 -0.20 6.65 10.74
C PHE A 43 -0.43 7.76 11.78
N ASP A 44 0.58 8.55 12.09
CA ASP A 44 0.53 9.61 13.09
C ASP A 44 0.05 10.93 12.46
N LYS A 45 -1.11 11.43 12.91
CA LYS A 45 -1.72 12.66 12.40
C LYS A 45 -0.84 13.90 12.59
N ASP A 46 0.01 13.90 13.62
CA ASP A 46 0.88 15.03 13.92
C ASP A 46 2.18 15.03 13.08
N LYS A 47 2.45 13.93 12.38
CA LYS A 47 3.69 13.74 11.60
C LYS A 47 3.46 13.62 10.10
N ASN A 48 2.33 13.05 9.70
CA ASN A 48 2.02 12.85 8.29
C ASN A 48 1.14 13.97 7.76
N GLY A 49 1.73 14.87 6.95
CA GLY A 49 1.02 15.99 6.32
C GLY A 49 -0.14 15.58 5.40
N ALA A 50 -0.24 14.31 5.01
CA ALA A 50 -1.38 13.83 4.24
C ALA A 50 -2.72 13.93 4.98
N PHE A 51 -2.69 14.00 6.31
CA PHE A 51 -3.90 14.24 7.11
C PHE A 51 -4.47 15.66 6.97
N GLU A 52 -3.73 16.61 6.39
CA GLU A 52 -4.26 17.94 6.05
C GLU A 52 -5.38 17.88 4.97
N PHE A 53 -5.38 16.84 4.15
CA PHE A 53 -6.33 16.64 3.06
C PHE A 53 -6.95 15.25 3.00
N SER A 54 -6.73 14.44 4.02
CA SER A 54 -7.27 13.09 4.12
C SER A 54 -7.83 12.79 5.50
N GLU A 55 -8.86 11.97 5.55
CA GLU A 55 -9.35 11.32 6.75
C GLU A 55 -9.01 9.84 6.71
N ALA A 56 -8.59 9.27 7.84
CA ALA A 56 -8.33 7.84 7.93
C ALA A 56 -8.75 7.24 9.27
N GLU A 57 -9.21 5.99 9.20
CA GLU A 57 -9.36 5.09 10.34
C GLU A 57 -8.65 3.77 10.07
N PHE A 58 -8.15 3.17 11.13
CA PHE A 58 -7.39 1.92 11.07
C PHE A 58 -8.14 0.86 11.86
N TYR A 59 -8.20 -0.36 11.31
CA TYR A 59 -8.97 -1.46 11.86
C TYR A 59 -8.13 -2.71 12.05
N LEU A 60 -8.37 -3.42 13.15
CA LEU A 60 -7.84 -4.74 13.44
C LEU A 60 -9.00 -5.74 13.49
N ALA A 61 -8.85 -6.84 12.75
CA ALA A 61 -9.79 -7.95 12.79
C ALA A 61 -9.30 -9.03 13.75
N TYR A 62 -10.21 -9.51 14.59
CA TYR A 62 -9.97 -10.62 15.49
C TYR A 62 -10.92 -11.78 15.16
N LYS A 63 -10.37 -12.99 15.03
CA LYS A 63 -11.15 -14.23 14.91
C LYS A 63 -10.74 -15.16 16.05
N ASP A 64 -11.71 -15.66 16.80
CA ASP A 64 -11.50 -16.54 17.98
C ASP A 64 -10.52 -15.96 19.00
N GLY A 65 -10.60 -14.64 19.22
CA GLY A 65 -9.73 -13.91 20.14
C GLY A 65 -8.29 -13.67 19.65
N LYS A 66 -7.95 -14.12 18.44
CA LYS A 66 -6.63 -13.93 17.84
C LYS A 66 -6.67 -12.86 16.76
N LEU A 67 -5.63 -12.02 16.72
CA LEU A 67 -5.46 -11.02 15.67
C LEU A 67 -5.29 -11.72 14.31
N ALA A 68 -6.22 -11.44 13.38
CA ALA A 68 -6.39 -12.13 12.11
C ALA A 68 -6.22 -11.24 10.88
N GLY A 69 -6.30 -9.90 11.04
CA GLY A 69 -6.11 -8.99 9.92
C GLY A 69 -6.06 -7.53 10.33
N ARG A 70 -5.69 -6.69 9.37
CA ARG A 70 -5.66 -5.23 9.48
C ARG A 70 -6.10 -4.57 8.18
N VAL A 71 -6.61 -3.35 8.24
CA VAL A 71 -6.86 -2.48 7.08
C VAL A 71 -6.92 -1.01 7.50
N ALA A 72 -6.44 -0.11 6.66
CA ALA A 72 -6.69 1.32 6.77
C ALA A 72 -7.81 1.73 5.82
N ALA A 73 -8.80 2.48 6.29
CA ALA A 73 -9.79 3.15 5.49
C ALA A 73 -9.40 4.62 5.34
N ILE A 74 -9.32 5.12 4.11
CA ILE A 74 -8.81 6.46 3.81
C ILE A 74 -9.72 7.16 2.82
N VAL A 75 -10.12 8.41 3.12
CA VAL A 75 -10.75 9.32 2.16
C VAL A 75 -9.76 10.44 1.87
N ASN A 76 -9.22 10.49 0.66
CA ASN A 76 -8.38 11.58 0.20
C ASN A 76 -9.25 12.61 -0.53
N HIS A 77 -9.57 13.72 0.13
CA HIS A 77 -10.48 14.75 -0.39
C HIS A 77 -9.91 15.44 -1.62
N LYS A 78 -8.60 15.77 -1.63
CA LYS A 78 -7.95 16.43 -2.78
C LYS A 78 -7.98 15.53 -4.03
N ALA A 79 -7.68 14.24 -3.88
CA ALA A 79 -7.73 13.30 -4.99
C ALA A 79 -9.16 13.13 -5.51
N ASN A 80 -10.13 12.97 -4.61
CA ASN A 80 -11.53 12.85 -4.98
C ASN A 80 -12.05 14.08 -5.72
N GLU A 81 -11.68 15.27 -5.29
CA GLU A 81 -12.03 16.53 -5.96
C GLU A 81 -11.35 16.64 -7.33
N ALA A 82 -10.03 16.39 -7.40
CA ALA A 82 -9.25 16.53 -8.63
C ALA A 82 -9.72 15.55 -9.73
N TRP A 83 -10.18 14.36 -9.36
CA TRP A 83 -10.64 13.34 -10.31
C TRP A 83 -12.16 13.29 -10.47
N GLY A 84 -12.90 14.10 -9.72
CA GLY A 84 -14.37 14.12 -9.77
C GLY A 84 -15.02 12.82 -9.32
N VAL A 85 -14.42 12.12 -8.35
CA VAL A 85 -14.86 10.82 -7.85
C VAL A 85 -15.26 10.86 -6.37
N LYS A 86 -15.99 9.84 -5.91
CA LYS A 86 -16.39 9.68 -4.50
C LYS A 86 -15.88 8.33 -3.99
N GLN A 87 -14.56 8.26 -3.78
CA GLN A 87 -13.86 7.01 -3.44
C GLN A 87 -13.38 6.98 -2.00
N VAL A 88 -13.59 5.85 -1.34
CA VAL A 88 -12.84 5.45 -0.14
C VAL A 88 -11.76 4.47 -0.55
N ARG A 89 -10.55 4.67 -0.06
CA ARG A 89 -9.41 3.77 -0.28
C ARG A 89 -9.32 2.75 0.84
N PHE A 90 -8.94 1.51 0.51
CA PHE A 90 -8.43 0.55 1.48
C PHE A 90 -6.93 0.39 1.28
N GLY A 91 -6.14 0.61 2.33
CA GLY A 91 -4.68 0.48 2.31
C GLY A 91 -4.18 -0.39 3.46
N TRP A 92 -2.90 -0.75 3.43
CA TRP A 92 -2.29 -1.63 4.46
C TRP A 92 -3.15 -2.83 4.83
N ILE A 93 -3.82 -3.43 3.83
CA ILE A 93 -4.68 -4.57 4.05
C ILE A 93 -3.85 -5.85 4.11
N ASP A 94 -3.92 -6.52 5.26
CA ASP A 94 -3.31 -7.83 5.47
C ASP A 94 -4.25 -8.70 6.28
N PHE A 95 -4.37 -9.98 5.92
CA PHE A 95 -5.27 -10.91 6.59
C PHE A 95 -4.81 -12.37 6.43
N ILE A 96 -5.23 -13.22 7.36
CA ILE A 96 -5.05 -14.68 7.25
C ILE A 96 -5.95 -15.24 6.13
N ASP A 97 -5.66 -16.45 5.63
CA ASP A 97 -6.49 -17.12 4.61
C ASP A 97 -7.86 -17.54 5.18
N ASP A 98 -8.72 -16.54 5.35
CA ASP A 98 -10.08 -16.67 5.85
C ASP A 98 -10.97 -15.60 5.24
N ILE A 99 -11.95 -16.01 4.43
CA ILE A 99 -12.83 -15.10 3.68
C ILE A 99 -13.68 -14.21 4.59
N GLU A 100 -14.10 -14.71 5.76
CA GLU A 100 -14.89 -13.91 6.71
C GLU A 100 -14.05 -12.74 7.28
N VAL A 101 -12.74 -12.93 7.43
CA VAL A 101 -11.82 -11.89 7.91
C VAL A 101 -11.65 -10.80 6.86
N SER A 102 -11.39 -11.17 5.60
CA SER A 102 -11.24 -10.21 4.51
C SER A 102 -12.53 -9.45 4.23
N GLU A 103 -13.68 -10.13 4.26
CA GLU A 103 -15.00 -9.52 4.10
C GLU A 103 -15.30 -8.52 5.23
N ALA A 104 -15.05 -8.89 6.49
CA ALA A 104 -15.28 -8.01 7.63
C ALA A 104 -14.40 -6.74 7.57
N LEU A 105 -13.13 -6.87 7.19
CA LEU A 105 -12.23 -5.74 7.00
C LEU A 105 -12.71 -4.79 5.91
N LEU A 106 -13.07 -5.31 4.73
CA LEU A 106 -13.56 -4.50 3.61
C LEU A 106 -14.91 -3.86 3.93
N ASN A 107 -15.80 -4.55 4.65
CA ASN A 107 -17.06 -3.99 5.11
C ASN A 107 -16.85 -2.82 6.10
N ALA A 108 -15.84 -2.86 6.95
CA ALA A 108 -15.48 -1.73 7.81
C ALA A 108 -15.04 -0.51 6.98
N VAL A 109 -14.24 -0.71 5.92
CA VAL A 109 -13.87 0.37 4.99
C VAL A 109 -15.08 0.93 4.26
N ILE A 110 -15.99 0.06 3.79
CA ILE A 110 -17.23 0.48 3.13
C ILE A 110 -18.10 1.31 4.08
N ALA A 111 -18.25 0.89 5.34
CA ALA A 111 -19.02 1.63 6.34
C ALA A 111 -18.40 3.02 6.62
N PHE A 112 -17.07 3.10 6.77
CA PHE A 112 -16.34 4.34 6.92
C PHE A 112 -16.56 5.30 5.75
N GLY A 113 -16.47 4.77 4.51
CA GLY A 113 -16.68 5.53 3.29
C GLY A 113 -18.13 6.02 3.13
N LYS A 114 -19.11 5.15 3.36
CA LYS A 114 -20.55 5.50 3.29
C LYS A 114 -20.90 6.62 4.27
N ALA A 115 -20.37 6.59 5.50
CA ALA A 115 -20.58 7.65 6.50
C ALA A 115 -20.04 9.02 6.05
N ARG A 116 -19.14 9.05 5.05
CA ARG A 116 -18.54 10.26 4.45
C ARG A 116 -19.05 10.55 3.03
N GLY A 117 -20.11 9.90 2.61
CA GLY A 117 -20.72 10.12 1.30
C GLY A 117 -19.96 9.51 0.12
N MET A 118 -19.05 8.58 0.38
CA MET A 118 -18.34 7.86 -0.68
C MET A 118 -19.23 6.77 -1.27
N SER A 119 -19.15 6.59 -2.59
CA SER A 119 -19.96 5.62 -3.34
C SER A 119 -19.13 4.49 -3.96
N GLN A 120 -17.82 4.60 -3.93
CA GLN A 120 -16.90 3.63 -4.50
C GLN A 120 -15.81 3.27 -3.47
N ILE A 121 -15.33 2.03 -3.55
CA ILE A 121 -14.16 1.56 -2.80
C ILE A 121 -13.07 1.17 -3.78
N VAL A 122 -11.85 1.62 -3.53
CA VAL A 122 -10.68 1.37 -4.39
C VAL A 122 -9.47 1.02 -3.53
N GLY A 123 -8.58 0.20 -4.06
CA GLY A 123 -7.35 -0.16 -3.37
C GLY A 123 -6.75 -1.49 -3.85
N PRO A 124 -5.67 -1.92 -3.19
CA PRO A 124 -4.98 -1.25 -2.07
C PRO A 124 -4.31 0.06 -2.47
N LEU A 125 -4.56 1.13 -1.72
CA LEU A 125 -3.97 2.46 -1.91
C LEU A 125 -3.75 3.14 -0.55
N GLY A 126 -2.61 3.82 -0.38
CA GLY A 126 -2.34 4.64 0.79
C GLY A 126 -2.90 6.07 0.67
N PHE A 127 -2.32 6.98 1.44
CA PHE A 127 -2.66 8.40 1.39
C PHE A 127 -2.24 9.04 0.06
N THR A 128 -1.06 8.65 -0.43
CA THR A 128 -0.41 9.17 -1.64
C THR A 128 0.22 8.03 -2.44
N ASP A 129 0.67 8.32 -3.66
CA ASP A 129 1.37 7.38 -4.55
C ASP A 129 2.78 6.97 -4.07
N PHE A 130 3.24 7.54 -2.94
CA PHE A 130 4.48 7.13 -2.27
C PHE A 130 4.25 6.07 -1.19
N ASP A 131 3.00 5.83 -0.84
CA ASP A 131 2.62 4.75 0.07
C ASP A 131 2.53 3.41 -0.67
N PRO A 132 2.57 2.29 0.06
CA PRO A 132 2.33 0.99 -0.54
C PRO A 132 0.98 0.93 -1.26
N GLU A 133 1.01 0.53 -2.55
CA GLU A 133 -0.19 0.41 -3.38
C GLU A 133 -0.20 -0.85 -4.23
N GLY A 134 -1.39 -1.27 -4.63
CA GLY A 134 -1.59 -2.45 -5.45
C GLY A 134 -1.63 -3.76 -4.68
N MET A 135 -1.72 -4.85 -5.41
CA MET A 135 -1.77 -6.22 -4.92
C MET A 135 -0.97 -7.12 -5.85
N LEU A 136 -0.02 -7.88 -5.28
CA LEU A 136 0.77 -8.84 -6.05
C LEU A 136 -0.15 -9.92 -6.61
N VAL A 137 -0.07 -10.15 -7.92
CA VAL A 137 -0.85 -11.16 -8.65
C VAL A 137 0.02 -12.21 -9.34
N GLU A 138 1.29 -11.88 -9.59
CA GLU A 138 2.31 -12.75 -10.18
C GLU A 138 3.67 -12.50 -9.54
N GLY A 139 4.58 -13.49 -9.56
CA GLY A 139 5.93 -13.36 -9.02
C GLY A 139 6.03 -13.57 -7.50
N PHE A 140 5.13 -14.35 -6.90
CA PHE A 140 5.15 -14.69 -5.47
C PHE A 140 6.42 -15.40 -5.00
N ASP A 141 7.20 -15.93 -5.94
CA ASP A 141 8.48 -16.62 -5.75
C ASP A 141 9.70 -15.71 -5.95
N ARG A 142 9.49 -14.39 -6.02
CA ARG A 142 10.54 -13.39 -6.21
C ARG A 142 10.64 -12.48 -5.00
N LEU A 143 11.88 -12.09 -4.69
CA LEU A 143 12.11 -11.10 -3.64
C LEU A 143 11.53 -9.76 -4.06
N SER A 144 10.62 -9.23 -3.25
CA SER A 144 10.05 -7.91 -3.44
C SER A 144 11.14 -6.82 -3.34
N THR A 145 11.02 -5.76 -4.13
CA THR A 145 11.83 -4.56 -3.92
C THR A 145 11.23 -3.70 -2.80
N MET A 146 11.97 -2.72 -2.32
CA MET A 146 11.54 -1.84 -1.24
C MET A 146 10.24 -1.07 -1.56
N ALA A 147 9.98 -0.80 -2.83
CA ALA A 147 8.81 -0.04 -3.29
C ALA A 147 7.58 -0.92 -3.58
N LEU A 148 7.74 -2.24 -3.58
CA LEU A 148 6.69 -3.17 -3.98
C LEU A 148 6.05 -3.86 -2.79
N ILE A 149 4.76 -4.15 -2.94
CA ILE A 149 3.99 -4.91 -1.97
C ILE A 149 4.20 -6.40 -2.20
N TYR A 150 4.30 -7.14 -1.09
CA TYR A 150 4.16 -8.58 -1.08
C TYR A 150 2.84 -8.95 -0.37
N ASN A 151 2.11 -9.88 -0.94
CA ASN A 151 0.95 -10.51 -0.31
C ASN A 151 0.89 -12.00 -0.69
N HIS A 152 0.12 -12.78 0.08
CA HIS A 152 -0.12 -14.17 -0.25
C HIS A 152 -1.00 -14.35 -1.49
N PRO A 153 -0.88 -15.46 -2.24
CA PRO A 153 -1.67 -15.72 -3.45
C PRO A 153 -3.19 -15.71 -3.25
N TYR A 154 -3.69 -16.00 -2.04
CA TYR A 154 -5.13 -16.01 -1.76
C TYR A 154 -5.77 -14.61 -1.71
N TYR A 155 -4.98 -13.52 -1.63
CA TYR A 155 -5.52 -12.15 -1.56
C TYR A 155 -6.37 -11.79 -2.78
N PRO A 156 -5.87 -11.87 -4.03
CA PRO A 156 -6.67 -11.57 -5.21
C PRO A 156 -7.88 -12.50 -5.36
N GLU A 157 -7.77 -13.76 -4.92
CA GLU A 157 -8.88 -14.71 -4.94
C GLU A 157 -10.01 -14.32 -3.98
N HIS A 158 -9.67 -13.81 -2.78
CA HIS A 158 -10.66 -13.30 -1.83
C HIS A 158 -11.36 -12.07 -2.39
N LEU A 159 -10.62 -11.09 -2.92
CA LEU A 159 -11.22 -9.90 -3.49
C LEU A 159 -12.17 -10.24 -4.65
N LYS A 160 -11.77 -11.16 -5.53
CA LYS A 160 -12.63 -11.63 -6.62
C LYS A 160 -13.90 -12.30 -6.11
N LYS A 161 -13.82 -13.17 -5.09
CA LYS A 161 -14.98 -13.82 -4.46
C LYS A 161 -15.93 -12.79 -3.80
N LEU A 162 -15.39 -11.69 -3.29
CA LEU A 162 -16.16 -10.60 -2.67
C LEU A 162 -16.69 -9.58 -3.69
N GLY A 163 -16.52 -9.84 -5.00
CA GLY A 163 -17.10 -9.02 -6.06
C GLY A 163 -16.23 -7.84 -6.51
N TYR A 164 -14.97 -7.78 -6.09
CA TYR A 164 -14.02 -6.78 -6.58
C TYR A 164 -13.46 -7.19 -7.94
N TYR A 165 -13.15 -6.21 -8.77
CA TYR A 165 -12.52 -6.41 -10.07
C TYR A 165 -11.21 -5.61 -10.17
N LYS A 166 -10.32 -6.04 -11.05
CA LYS A 166 -9.06 -5.38 -11.32
C LYS A 166 -9.31 -4.14 -12.18
N GLU A 167 -8.94 -2.97 -11.68
CA GLU A 167 -9.06 -1.71 -12.40
C GLU A 167 -7.84 -1.44 -13.27
N THR A 168 -6.63 -1.62 -12.70
CA THR A 168 -5.37 -1.40 -13.42
C THR A 168 -4.34 -2.45 -13.05
N GLY A 169 -3.22 -2.47 -13.76
CA GLY A 169 -2.10 -3.33 -13.45
C GLY A 169 -0.78 -2.68 -13.79
N TRP A 170 0.20 -2.92 -12.94
CA TRP A 170 1.58 -2.52 -13.13
C TRP A 170 2.44 -3.75 -13.39
N VAL A 171 3.52 -3.55 -14.10
CA VAL A 171 4.53 -4.57 -14.37
C VAL A 171 5.89 -4.08 -13.91
N GLU A 172 6.67 -4.98 -13.35
CA GLU A 172 8.06 -4.74 -12.96
C GLU A 172 8.99 -5.42 -13.96
N TYR A 173 10.01 -4.69 -14.40
CA TYR A 173 11.03 -5.21 -15.30
C TYR A 173 12.39 -5.30 -14.59
N ARG A 174 13.02 -6.47 -14.65
CA ARG A 174 14.41 -6.61 -14.27
C ARG A 174 15.30 -6.31 -15.48
N ILE A 175 16.05 -5.21 -15.41
CA ILE A 175 16.99 -4.81 -16.46
C ILE A 175 18.41 -5.19 -16.03
N THR A 176 19.09 -5.98 -16.85
CA THR A 176 20.51 -6.26 -16.68
C THR A 176 21.31 -5.11 -17.27
N ILE A 177 22.07 -4.42 -16.43
CA ILE A 177 22.96 -3.35 -16.90
C ILE A 177 24.18 -4.01 -17.56
N PRO A 178 24.49 -3.70 -18.82
CA PRO A 178 25.69 -4.21 -19.47
C PRO A 178 26.96 -3.61 -18.83
N GLU A 179 28.06 -4.38 -18.83
CA GLU A 179 29.36 -3.90 -18.30
C GLU A 179 29.82 -2.62 -18.99
N GLN A 180 29.56 -2.50 -20.28
CA GLN A 180 29.85 -1.30 -21.06
C GLN A 180 28.56 -0.74 -21.67
N LEU A 181 28.34 0.55 -21.49
CA LEU A 181 27.21 1.22 -22.12
C LEU A 181 27.39 1.25 -23.65
N PRO A 182 26.36 0.90 -24.44
CA PRO A 182 26.42 1.04 -25.88
C PRO A 182 26.74 2.48 -26.31
N GLU A 183 27.68 2.66 -27.25
CA GLU A 183 28.12 3.99 -27.73
C GLU A 183 26.95 4.91 -28.13
N ARG A 184 25.89 4.33 -28.71
CA ARG A 184 24.69 5.10 -29.09
C ARG A 184 24.05 5.81 -27.89
N HIS A 185 24.07 5.21 -26.68
CA HIS A 185 23.51 5.83 -25.48
C HIS A 185 24.39 6.96 -24.96
N ILE A 186 25.72 6.78 -25.06
CA ILE A 186 26.68 7.82 -24.71
C ILE A 186 26.52 9.03 -25.62
N LYS A 187 26.53 8.80 -26.95
CA LYS A 187 26.32 9.87 -27.95
C LYS A 187 24.98 10.58 -27.78
N LEU A 188 23.90 9.82 -27.50
CA LEU A 188 22.59 10.41 -27.25
C LEU A 188 22.57 11.27 -25.99
N ALA A 189 23.20 10.82 -24.92
CA ALA A 189 23.29 11.57 -23.67
C ALA A 189 24.06 12.87 -23.84
N GLU A 190 25.17 12.86 -24.59
CA GLU A 190 25.94 14.06 -24.93
C GLU A 190 25.10 15.04 -25.77
N LEU A 191 24.45 14.56 -26.81
CA LEU A 191 23.58 15.38 -27.68
C LEU A 191 22.44 16.03 -26.88
N VAL A 192 21.79 15.29 -26.01
CA VAL A 192 20.72 15.80 -25.13
C VAL A 192 21.25 16.84 -24.15
N LYS A 193 22.42 16.57 -23.56
CA LYS A 193 23.08 17.49 -22.64
C LYS A 193 23.41 18.82 -23.32
N GLU A 194 23.97 18.78 -24.52
CA GLU A 194 24.29 19.98 -25.31
C GLU A 194 23.02 20.71 -25.77
N ARG A 195 22.06 19.99 -26.38
CA ARG A 195 20.84 20.56 -26.95
C ARG A 195 20.00 21.31 -25.91
N TYR A 196 19.92 20.80 -24.69
CA TYR A 196 19.09 21.34 -23.63
C TYR A 196 19.90 22.07 -22.53
N ASN A 197 21.21 22.26 -22.75
CA ASN A 197 22.13 22.88 -21.76
C ASN A 197 22.00 22.27 -20.36
N LEU A 198 21.93 20.93 -20.26
CA LEU A 198 21.74 20.23 -19.01
C LEU A 198 23.05 20.19 -18.21
N LYS A 199 22.93 20.40 -16.88
CA LYS A 199 24.03 20.28 -15.92
C LYS A 199 23.69 19.23 -14.88
N VAL A 200 24.61 18.29 -14.67
CA VAL A 200 24.49 17.33 -13.56
C VAL A 200 24.97 18.01 -12.28
N LEU A 201 24.04 18.23 -11.35
CA LEU A 201 24.38 18.77 -10.04
C LEU A 201 24.80 17.62 -9.12
N LYS A 202 26.05 17.66 -8.64
CA LYS A 202 26.49 16.77 -7.55
C LYS A 202 26.14 17.43 -6.23
N LYS A 203 25.36 16.73 -5.39
CA LYS A 203 25.13 17.17 -4.02
C LYS A 203 26.45 17.01 -3.25
N THR A 204 27.13 18.12 -2.98
CA THR A 204 28.21 18.14 -2.00
C THR A 204 27.58 18.04 -0.61
N LYS A 205 28.09 17.11 0.23
CA LYS A 205 27.73 17.12 1.66
C LYS A 205 28.16 18.48 2.22
N ALA A 206 27.17 19.24 2.71
CA ALA A 206 27.43 20.38 3.57
C ALA A 206 27.91 19.87 4.92
#